data_ae06559f63d8d419b8a7dcf9b9232337
#
_entry.id   ae06559f63d8d419b8a7dcf9b9232337
#
_cell.length_a   1.000
_cell.length_b   1.000
_cell.length_c   1.000
_cell.angle_alpha   90.00
_cell.angle_beta   90.00
_cell.angle_gamma   90.00
#
_symmetry.space_group_name_H-M   'P 1'
#
loop_
_entity.id
_entity.type
_entity.pdbx_description
1 polymer ?
#
loop_
_entity_poly.entity_id
_entity_poly.type
_entity_poly.pdbx_seq_one_letter_code
_entity_poly.pdbx_strand_id
1 'polypeptide(L)'
;EQINMKNYNEKDLINFEEDIANVFNAGKIRAPIHLYHGNEKQIIKIFNKIKDDDWVFCSWRSHYQCLLKGVPEDELKEAILNGRSISLCFKQYRVFCSGIVTGVLPIAVGVALDIKRKGTQNKVYCFMGDMTSETGMAHECIKYSRNHKLPIHFIIEDNGKSVCTDTRATWNQQKLTYEGISDDYVTY
;
A
#
# COMPACT_ATOMS: atom_id res chain seq x y z
N GLU A 1 -21.21 -11.85 2.07
CA GLU A 1 -20.20 -12.79 1.58
C GLU A 1 -18.91 -12.53 2.35
N GLN A 2 -18.36 -13.58 3.01
CA GLN A 2 -17.07 -13.48 3.67
C GLN A 2 -15.99 -13.33 2.60
N ILE A 3 -15.21 -12.26 2.68
CA ILE A 3 -14.01 -12.09 1.86
C ILE A 3 -13.03 -13.17 2.30
N ASN A 4 -12.72 -14.11 1.41
CA ASN A 4 -11.78 -15.18 1.72
C ASN A 4 -10.38 -14.67 1.41
N MET A 5 -9.66 -14.13 2.41
CA MET A 5 -8.25 -13.77 2.26
C MET A 5 -7.49 -15.03 1.85
N LYS A 6 -6.95 -15.06 0.64
CA LYS A 6 -6.17 -16.20 0.15
C LYS A 6 -4.84 -16.26 0.89
N ASN A 7 -4.44 -17.46 1.29
CA ASN A 7 -3.12 -17.74 1.84
C ASN A 7 -2.07 -17.71 0.72
N TYR A 8 -1.59 -16.51 0.34
CA TYR A 8 -0.45 -16.38 -0.54
C TYR A 8 0.84 -16.61 0.22
N ASN A 9 1.76 -17.37 -0.36
CA ASN A 9 3.14 -17.43 0.07
C ASN A 9 4.00 -16.44 -0.76
N GLU A 10 5.27 -16.29 -0.39
CA GLU A 10 6.20 -15.38 -1.07
C GLU A 10 6.32 -15.68 -2.57
N LYS A 11 6.39 -16.98 -2.92
CA LYS A 11 6.53 -17.41 -4.32
C LYS A 11 5.30 -17.09 -5.16
N ASP A 12 4.12 -17.19 -4.59
CA ASP A 12 2.87 -16.87 -5.29
C ASP A 12 2.84 -15.38 -5.68
N LEU A 13 3.23 -14.49 -4.76
CA LEU A 13 3.31 -13.06 -5.01
C LEU A 13 4.34 -12.72 -6.10
N ILE A 14 5.53 -13.32 -6.02
CA ILE A 14 6.59 -13.14 -7.02
C ILE A 14 6.12 -13.62 -8.40
N ASN A 15 5.53 -14.81 -8.48
CA ASN A 15 5.04 -15.35 -9.75
C ASN A 15 3.98 -14.44 -10.41
N PHE A 16 3.10 -13.84 -9.61
CA PHE A 16 2.13 -12.88 -10.13
C PHE A 16 2.81 -11.66 -10.76
N GLU A 17 3.79 -11.06 -10.08
CA GLU A 17 4.52 -9.91 -10.62
C GLU A 17 5.37 -10.25 -11.84
N GLU A 18 5.98 -11.43 -11.88
CA GLU A 18 6.70 -11.94 -13.06
C GLU A 18 5.77 -12.12 -14.26
N ASP A 19 4.55 -12.63 -14.06
CA ASP A 19 3.56 -12.75 -15.11
C ASP A 19 3.14 -11.36 -15.64
N ILE A 20 2.88 -10.39 -14.75
CA ILE A 20 2.60 -9.00 -15.15
C ILE A 20 3.78 -8.37 -15.91
N ALA A 21 5.02 -8.61 -15.46
CA ALA A 21 6.23 -8.15 -16.16
C ALA A 21 6.31 -8.72 -17.59
N ASN A 22 6.05 -10.00 -17.76
CA ASN A 22 6.04 -10.64 -19.06
C ASN A 22 4.96 -10.06 -19.99
N VAL A 23 3.77 -9.81 -19.48
CA VAL A 23 2.67 -9.19 -20.23
C VAL A 23 3.03 -7.75 -20.63
N PHE A 24 3.66 -7.00 -19.74
CA PHE A 24 4.13 -5.63 -20.02
C PHE A 24 5.23 -5.63 -21.10
N ASN A 25 6.24 -6.49 -20.97
CA ASN A 25 7.33 -6.61 -21.92
C ASN A 25 6.85 -7.08 -23.31
N ALA A 26 5.74 -7.81 -23.36
CA ALA A 26 5.07 -8.16 -24.62
C ALA A 26 4.25 -7.00 -25.23
N GLY A 27 4.30 -5.80 -24.64
CA GLY A 27 3.63 -4.60 -25.14
C GLY A 27 2.10 -4.59 -24.99
N LYS A 28 1.54 -5.47 -24.17
CA LYS A 28 0.10 -5.60 -23.95
C LYS A 28 -0.47 -4.58 -22.94
N ILE A 29 0.39 -3.96 -22.11
CA ILE A 29 0.00 -2.92 -21.16
C ILE A 29 0.58 -1.59 -21.64
N ARG A 30 -0.29 -0.62 -21.93
CA ARG A 30 0.09 0.72 -22.42
C ARG A 30 -0.13 1.78 -21.34
N ALA A 31 0.29 1.48 -20.11
CA ALA A 31 0.16 2.35 -18.96
C ALA A 31 1.34 2.14 -18.01
N PRO A 32 1.63 3.09 -17.10
CA PRO A 32 2.64 2.89 -16.07
C PRO A 32 2.29 1.71 -15.16
N ILE A 33 3.29 0.89 -14.87
CA ILE A 33 3.21 -0.16 -13.85
C ILE A 33 4.39 -0.02 -12.88
N HIS A 34 4.18 -0.39 -11.62
CA HIS A 34 5.24 -0.43 -10.61
C HIS A 34 5.15 -1.77 -9.88
N LEU A 35 6.07 -2.66 -10.21
CA LEU A 35 6.11 -4.00 -9.64
C LEU A 35 6.72 -4.00 -8.25
N TYR A 36 6.30 -4.95 -7.43
CA TYR A 36 6.91 -5.27 -6.15
C TYR A 36 8.10 -6.22 -6.32
N HIS A 37 9.07 -6.12 -5.40
CA HIS A 37 10.14 -7.09 -5.26
C HIS A 37 10.86 -6.89 -3.92
N GLY A 38 11.07 -7.98 -3.18
CA GLY A 38 11.99 -8.04 -2.04
C GLY A 38 11.36 -7.84 -0.66
N ASN A 39 10.07 -7.48 -0.56
CA ASN A 39 9.37 -7.31 0.73
C ASN A 39 8.23 -8.32 0.97
N GLU A 40 8.16 -9.39 0.20
CA GLU A 40 7.05 -10.34 0.23
C GLU A 40 6.79 -10.89 1.64
N LYS A 41 7.86 -11.30 2.33
CA LYS A 41 7.79 -11.83 3.68
C LYS A 41 7.25 -10.82 4.70
N GLN A 42 7.72 -9.57 4.59
CA GLN A 42 7.32 -8.50 5.49
C GLN A 42 5.84 -8.13 5.28
N ILE A 43 5.41 -8.01 4.02
CA ILE A 43 4.03 -7.64 3.71
C ILE A 43 3.05 -8.74 4.10
N ILE A 44 3.37 -10.01 3.88
CA ILE A 44 2.57 -11.14 4.36
C ILE A 44 2.41 -11.08 5.89
N LYS A 45 3.50 -10.82 6.62
CA LYS A 45 3.46 -10.69 8.08
C LYS A 45 2.54 -9.55 8.54
N ILE A 46 2.52 -8.43 7.82
CA ILE A 46 1.60 -7.31 8.11
C ILE A 46 0.17 -7.74 7.84
N PHE A 47 -0.10 -8.39 6.71
CA PHE A 47 -1.44 -8.82 6.33
C PHE A 47 -2.03 -9.88 7.27
N ASN A 48 -1.24 -10.66 7.97
CA ASN A 48 -1.71 -11.56 9.02
C ASN A 48 -2.41 -10.83 10.20
N LYS A 49 -2.25 -9.50 10.32
CA LYS A 49 -2.91 -8.67 11.32
C LYS A 49 -4.16 -7.95 10.78
N ILE A 50 -4.34 -7.92 9.46
CA ILE A 50 -5.43 -7.20 8.77
C ILE A 50 -6.63 -8.13 8.68
N LYS A 51 -7.82 -7.61 9.02
CA LYS A 51 -9.07 -8.35 8.93
C LYS A 51 -9.82 -8.03 7.63
N ASP A 52 -10.81 -8.84 7.30
CA ASP A 52 -11.63 -8.67 6.11
C ASP A 52 -12.37 -7.31 6.09
N ASP A 53 -12.79 -6.82 7.26
CA ASP A 53 -13.51 -5.55 7.39
C ASP A 53 -12.61 -4.32 7.57
N ASP A 54 -11.28 -4.50 7.62
CA ASP A 54 -10.33 -3.40 7.63
C ASP A 54 -10.14 -2.80 6.23
N TRP A 55 -9.85 -1.50 6.18
CA TRP A 55 -9.53 -0.80 4.95
C TRP A 55 -8.02 -0.79 4.68
N VAL A 56 -7.65 -0.98 3.43
CA VAL A 56 -6.27 -0.88 2.95
C VAL A 56 -6.16 0.23 1.92
N PHE A 57 -5.29 1.20 2.20
CA PHE A 57 -4.95 2.31 1.31
C PHE A 57 -3.49 2.18 0.86
N CYS A 58 -3.24 2.34 -0.43
CA CYS A 58 -1.91 2.13 -1.00
C CYS A 58 -1.50 3.26 -1.96
N SER A 59 -0.20 3.44 -2.12
CA SER A 59 0.37 4.20 -3.22
C SER A 59 0.20 3.44 -4.55
N TRP A 60 0.87 3.88 -5.59
CA TRP A 60 0.80 3.29 -6.94
C TRP A 60 1.34 1.85 -7.06
N ARG A 61 2.17 1.39 -6.12
CA ARG A 61 2.63 0.00 -6.03
C ARG A 61 1.74 -0.72 -5.04
N SER A 62 0.84 -1.61 -5.53
CA SER A 62 -0.24 -2.12 -4.68
C SER A 62 -0.77 -3.51 -5.07
N HIS A 63 -0.10 -4.21 -5.99
CA HIS A 63 -0.58 -5.52 -6.43
C HIS A 63 -0.60 -6.54 -5.28
N TYR A 64 0.47 -6.59 -4.47
CA TYR A 64 0.52 -7.50 -3.31
C TYR A 64 -0.60 -7.22 -2.31
N GLN A 65 -0.87 -5.94 -2.00
CA GLN A 65 -1.95 -5.59 -1.08
C GLN A 65 -3.32 -6.02 -1.62
N CYS A 66 -3.55 -5.87 -2.93
CA CYS A 66 -4.79 -6.32 -3.55
C CYS A 66 -4.96 -7.84 -3.42
N LEU A 67 -3.93 -8.63 -3.78
CA LEU A 67 -3.94 -10.08 -3.69
C LEU A 67 -4.17 -10.56 -2.25
N LEU A 68 -3.39 -10.04 -1.30
CA LEU A 68 -3.47 -10.39 0.11
C LEU A 68 -4.80 -9.98 0.75
N LYS A 69 -5.45 -8.94 0.21
CA LYS A 69 -6.80 -8.51 0.64
C LYS A 69 -7.92 -9.35 0.02
N GLY A 70 -7.57 -10.31 -0.84
CA GLY A 70 -8.50 -11.27 -1.42
C GLY A 70 -9.10 -10.86 -2.77
N VAL A 71 -8.54 -9.84 -3.44
CA VAL A 71 -8.91 -9.54 -4.82
C VAL A 71 -8.50 -10.73 -5.69
N PRO A 72 -9.42 -11.31 -6.49
CA PRO A 72 -9.09 -12.39 -7.41
C PRO A 72 -8.00 -11.99 -8.41
N GLU A 73 -7.07 -12.91 -8.69
CA GLU A 73 -5.97 -12.64 -9.62
C GLU A 73 -6.45 -12.19 -11.00
N ASP A 74 -7.50 -12.82 -11.52
CA ASP A 74 -8.07 -12.48 -12.82
C ASP A 74 -8.66 -11.06 -12.82
N GLU A 75 -9.39 -10.66 -11.76
CA GLU A 75 -9.95 -9.32 -11.61
C GLU A 75 -8.84 -8.26 -11.50
N LEU A 76 -7.79 -8.55 -10.73
CA LEU A 76 -6.63 -7.67 -10.60
C LEU A 76 -5.88 -7.55 -11.94
N LYS A 77 -5.62 -8.66 -12.61
CA LYS A 77 -4.94 -8.70 -13.91
C LYS A 77 -5.73 -7.95 -14.99
N GLU A 78 -7.05 -8.12 -15.03
CA GLU A 78 -7.91 -7.36 -15.94
C GLU A 78 -7.81 -5.85 -15.69
N ALA A 79 -7.82 -5.42 -14.43
CA ALA A 79 -7.65 -4.01 -14.09
C ALA A 79 -6.29 -3.45 -14.54
N ILE A 80 -5.21 -4.24 -14.37
CA ILE A 80 -3.86 -3.88 -14.81
C ILE A 80 -3.79 -3.78 -16.35
N LEU A 81 -4.34 -4.75 -17.07
CA LEU A 81 -4.41 -4.75 -18.53
C LEU A 81 -5.18 -3.53 -19.07
N ASN A 82 -6.21 -3.08 -18.36
CA ASN A 82 -6.97 -1.87 -18.64
C ASN A 82 -6.28 -0.57 -18.19
N GLY A 83 -4.98 -0.62 -17.86
CA GLY A 83 -4.15 0.55 -17.55
C GLY A 83 -4.38 1.14 -16.14
N ARG A 84 -5.01 0.41 -15.23
CA ARG A 84 -5.35 0.91 -13.88
C ARG A 84 -4.36 0.48 -12.78
N SER A 85 -3.21 -0.09 -13.14
CA SER A 85 -2.22 -0.59 -12.16
C SER A 85 -1.88 0.39 -11.04
N ILE A 86 -1.76 1.67 -11.35
CA ILE A 86 -1.38 2.71 -10.37
C ILE A 86 -2.59 3.37 -9.66
N SER A 87 -3.82 2.95 -9.97
CA SER A 87 -5.06 3.55 -9.45
C SER A 87 -6.15 2.50 -9.22
N LEU A 88 -5.76 1.38 -8.64
CA LEU A 88 -6.68 0.29 -8.33
C LEU A 88 -7.68 0.71 -7.25
N CYS A 89 -8.95 0.36 -7.47
CA CYS A 89 -10.01 0.62 -6.51
C CYS A 89 -10.97 -0.58 -6.49
N PHE A 90 -10.88 -1.37 -5.45
CA PHE A 90 -11.71 -2.56 -5.22
C PHE A 90 -12.50 -2.37 -3.94
N LYS A 91 -13.59 -1.61 -4.02
CA LYS A 91 -14.40 -1.22 -2.87
C LYS A 91 -14.96 -2.43 -2.12
N GLN A 92 -15.35 -3.48 -2.83
CA GLN A 92 -15.85 -4.73 -2.27
C GLN A 92 -14.82 -5.43 -1.38
N TYR A 93 -13.53 -5.27 -1.68
CA TYR A 93 -12.40 -5.78 -0.89
C TYR A 93 -11.80 -4.73 0.05
N ARG A 94 -12.37 -3.52 0.09
CA ARG A 94 -11.89 -2.39 0.90
C ARG A 94 -10.43 -2.02 0.61
N VAL A 95 -10.08 -2.01 -0.68
CA VAL A 95 -8.76 -1.57 -1.17
C VAL A 95 -8.92 -0.33 -2.04
N PHE A 96 -8.10 0.68 -1.78
CA PHE A 96 -8.03 1.89 -2.56
C PHE A 96 -6.58 2.32 -2.78
N CYS A 97 -6.20 2.55 -4.03
CA CYS A 97 -4.85 2.96 -4.43
C CYS A 97 -4.90 4.26 -5.23
N SER A 98 -3.83 5.04 -5.14
CA SER A 98 -3.68 6.27 -5.93
C SER A 98 -2.26 6.44 -6.43
N GLY A 99 -2.15 6.86 -7.70
CA GLY A 99 -0.89 7.27 -8.31
C GLY A 99 -0.39 8.65 -7.87
N ILE A 100 -1.18 9.37 -7.08
CA ILE A 100 -0.81 10.70 -6.57
C ILE A 100 0.00 10.53 -5.29
N VAL A 101 1.23 11.06 -5.26
CA VAL A 101 2.06 11.09 -4.04
C VAL A 101 1.26 11.75 -2.92
N THR A 102 1.22 11.11 -1.75
CA THR A 102 0.42 11.51 -0.58
C THR A 102 -1.10 11.45 -0.74
N GLY A 103 -1.64 11.27 -1.96
CA GLY A 103 -3.07 11.40 -2.22
C GLY A 103 -3.98 10.48 -1.40
N VAL A 104 -3.50 9.28 -1.06
CA VAL A 104 -4.27 8.33 -0.21
C VAL A 104 -4.29 8.73 1.27
N LEU A 105 -3.31 9.48 1.76
CA LEU A 105 -3.13 9.72 3.19
C LEU A 105 -4.31 10.47 3.82
N PRO A 106 -4.74 11.65 3.32
CA PRO A 106 -5.87 12.37 3.90
C PRO A 106 -7.18 11.60 3.70
N ILE A 107 -7.33 10.80 2.62
CA ILE A 107 -8.51 9.96 2.41
C ILE A 107 -8.57 8.86 3.49
N ALA A 108 -7.45 8.18 3.75
CA ALA A 108 -7.33 7.17 4.79
C ALA A 108 -7.63 7.74 6.19
N VAL A 109 -7.13 8.95 6.48
CA VAL A 109 -7.44 9.67 7.72
C VAL A 109 -8.94 9.96 7.85
N GLY A 110 -9.59 10.40 6.76
CA GLY A 110 -11.03 10.64 6.73
C GLY A 110 -11.85 9.38 7.02
N VAL A 111 -11.48 8.24 6.44
CA VAL A 111 -12.11 6.94 6.70
C VAL A 111 -11.89 6.50 8.15
N ALA A 112 -10.67 6.66 8.69
CA ALA A 112 -10.38 6.33 10.09
C ALA A 112 -11.17 7.22 11.07
N LEU A 113 -11.39 8.49 10.73
CA LEU A 113 -12.22 9.40 11.50
C LEU A 113 -13.69 8.96 11.51
N ASP A 114 -14.22 8.52 10.36
CA ASP A 114 -15.59 7.98 10.25
C ASP A 114 -15.77 6.71 11.10
N ILE A 115 -14.81 5.76 10.98
CA ILE A 115 -14.77 4.55 11.81
C ILE A 115 -14.84 4.90 13.30
N LYS A 116 -14.01 5.84 13.75
CA LYS A 116 -13.99 6.29 15.13
C LYS A 116 -15.31 6.91 15.55
N ARG A 117 -15.90 7.77 14.72
CA ARG A 117 -17.21 8.41 15.01
C ARG A 117 -18.35 7.42 15.09
N LYS A 118 -18.32 6.38 14.26
CA LYS A 118 -19.30 5.30 14.26
C LYS A 118 -19.11 4.29 15.41
N GLY A 119 -17.95 4.29 16.07
CA GLY A 119 -17.60 3.35 17.10
C GLY A 119 -17.43 1.91 16.61
N THR A 120 -17.18 1.70 15.32
CA THR A 120 -16.90 0.38 14.75
C THR A 120 -15.49 -0.08 15.08
N GLN A 121 -15.22 -1.40 14.99
CA GLN A 121 -13.95 -2.00 15.44
C GLN A 121 -12.93 -2.20 14.32
N ASN A 122 -13.32 -1.98 13.09
CA ASN A 122 -12.43 -2.08 11.94
C ASN A 122 -11.37 -0.97 11.94
N LYS A 123 -10.27 -1.20 11.24
CA LYS A 123 -9.12 -0.31 11.18
C LYS A 123 -8.80 0.10 9.75
N VAL A 124 -7.90 1.05 9.64
CA VAL A 124 -7.31 1.49 8.38
C VAL A 124 -5.83 1.16 8.38
N TYR A 125 -5.35 0.56 7.31
CA TYR A 125 -3.92 0.32 7.04
C TYR A 125 -3.54 1.12 5.80
N CYS A 126 -2.63 2.08 5.97
CA CYS A 126 -2.24 3.01 4.91
C CYS A 126 -0.76 2.83 4.58
N PHE A 127 -0.49 2.26 3.41
CA PHE A 127 0.85 1.98 2.91
C PHE A 127 1.39 3.18 2.12
N MET A 128 2.62 3.58 2.41
CA MET A 128 3.32 4.65 1.71
C MET A 128 4.81 4.33 1.55
N GLY A 129 5.43 4.86 0.50
CA GLY A 129 6.88 4.75 0.33
C GLY A 129 7.65 5.72 1.25
N ASP A 130 8.93 5.44 1.40
CA ASP A 130 9.90 6.20 2.17
C ASP A 130 9.97 7.69 1.77
N MET A 131 10.02 8.00 0.47
CA MET A 131 10.00 9.39 -0.02
C MET A 131 8.71 10.12 0.41
N THR A 132 7.57 9.42 0.34
CA THR A 132 6.27 9.99 0.72
C THR A 132 6.22 10.30 2.21
N SER A 133 6.81 9.45 3.06
CA SER A 133 6.79 9.62 4.52
C SER A 133 7.47 10.89 5.00
N GLU A 134 8.40 11.45 4.22
CA GLU A 134 9.11 12.68 4.56
C GLU A 134 8.40 13.97 4.09
N THR A 135 7.25 13.84 3.42
CA THR A 135 6.48 15.01 2.97
C THR A 135 5.71 15.68 4.11
N GLY A 136 5.45 16.99 4.00
CA GLY A 136 4.64 17.72 4.97
C GLY A 136 3.25 17.13 5.16
N MET A 137 2.60 16.66 4.08
CA MET A 137 1.29 16.00 4.13
C MET A 137 1.32 14.72 4.96
N ALA A 138 2.37 13.90 4.82
CA ALA A 138 2.51 12.69 5.63
C ALA A 138 2.66 13.02 7.12
N HIS A 139 3.52 13.99 7.45
CA HIS A 139 3.71 14.45 8.83
C HIS A 139 2.40 14.97 9.44
N GLU A 140 1.64 15.75 8.68
CA GLU A 140 0.36 16.29 9.13
C GLU A 140 -0.67 15.18 9.37
N CYS A 141 -0.84 14.26 8.42
CA CYS A 141 -1.76 13.12 8.54
C CYS A 141 -1.40 12.22 9.74
N ILE A 142 -0.12 11.89 9.92
CA ILE A 142 0.35 11.07 11.03
C ILE A 142 0.13 11.78 12.37
N LYS A 143 0.51 13.06 12.47
CA LYS A 143 0.32 13.89 13.67
C LYS A 143 -1.15 14.00 14.05
N TYR A 144 -2.01 14.34 13.09
CA TYR A 144 -3.45 14.45 13.32
C TYR A 144 -4.03 13.11 13.82
N SER A 145 -3.71 12.03 13.13
CA SER A 145 -4.20 10.70 13.49
C SER A 145 -3.80 10.26 14.89
N ARG A 146 -2.54 10.49 15.27
CA ARG A 146 -2.04 10.19 16.62
C ARG A 146 -2.74 11.03 17.69
N ASN A 147 -2.82 12.35 17.49
CA ASN A 147 -3.45 13.26 18.46
C ASN A 147 -4.92 12.96 18.66
N HIS A 148 -5.61 12.57 17.59
CA HIS A 148 -7.02 12.19 17.63
C HIS A 148 -7.25 10.70 17.92
N LYS A 149 -6.21 9.90 18.16
CA LYS A 149 -6.30 8.45 18.44
C LYS A 149 -7.20 7.75 17.42
N LEU A 150 -6.94 7.99 16.13
CA LEU A 150 -7.67 7.35 15.04
C LEU A 150 -7.25 5.90 14.87
N PRO A 151 -8.16 4.99 14.47
CA PRO A 151 -7.86 3.58 14.24
C PRO A 151 -7.15 3.38 12.89
N ILE A 152 -5.97 3.98 12.73
CA ILE A 152 -5.16 3.93 11.50
C ILE A 152 -3.72 3.54 11.80
N HIS A 153 -3.17 2.66 10.98
CA HIS A 153 -1.78 2.26 10.94
C HIS A 153 -1.14 2.77 9.65
N PHE A 154 -0.08 3.53 9.76
CA PHE A 154 0.74 3.95 8.62
C PHE A 154 1.91 3.00 8.47
N ILE A 155 1.98 2.30 7.34
CA ILE A 155 3.05 1.38 7.01
C ILE A 155 3.99 2.09 6.02
N ILE A 156 5.25 2.22 6.38
CA ILE A 156 6.27 2.84 5.54
C ILE A 156 7.13 1.75 4.92
N GLU A 157 7.13 1.70 3.59
CA GLU A 157 7.88 0.75 2.78
C GLU A 157 9.13 1.46 2.25
N ASP A 158 10.28 1.19 2.86
CA ASP A 158 11.57 1.82 2.54
C ASP A 158 12.43 0.92 1.67
N ASN A 159 12.47 1.22 0.37
CA ASN A 159 13.41 0.65 -0.59
C ASN A 159 14.53 1.64 -0.98
N GLY A 160 14.66 2.75 -0.28
CA GLY A 160 15.65 3.79 -0.50
C GLY A 160 15.39 4.69 -1.71
N LYS A 161 14.27 4.49 -2.43
CA LYS A 161 14.02 5.19 -3.70
C LYS A 161 12.55 5.52 -3.92
N SER A 162 12.32 6.64 -4.60
CA SER A 162 11.06 6.93 -5.27
C SER A 162 11.26 6.84 -6.77
N VAL A 163 10.75 5.76 -7.38
CA VAL A 163 11.03 5.39 -8.79
C VAL A 163 12.53 5.19 -8.99
N CYS A 164 13.25 6.17 -9.54
CA CYS A 164 14.70 6.16 -9.75
C CYS A 164 15.46 7.17 -8.87
N THR A 165 14.75 7.95 -8.04
CA THR A 165 15.32 9.02 -7.23
C THR A 165 15.64 8.52 -5.83
N ASP A 166 16.88 8.70 -5.39
CA ASP A 166 17.34 8.33 -4.04
C ASP A 166 16.67 9.21 -2.98
N THR A 167 16.02 8.56 -2.00
CA THR A 167 15.26 9.25 -0.97
C THR A 167 16.16 9.99 -0.01
N ARG A 168 17.24 9.35 0.45
CA ARG A 168 18.15 9.95 1.45
C ARG A 168 18.94 11.10 0.88
N ALA A 169 19.40 10.97 -0.36
CA ALA A 169 20.06 12.06 -1.06
C ALA A 169 19.13 13.26 -1.29
N THR A 170 17.87 13.00 -1.67
CA THR A 170 16.87 14.05 -1.91
C THR A 170 16.60 14.90 -0.66
N TRP A 171 16.43 14.24 0.48
CA TRP A 171 16.14 14.92 1.75
C TRP A 171 17.40 15.33 2.51
N ASN A 172 18.60 15.01 2.00
CA ASN A 172 19.89 15.23 2.68
C ASN A 172 19.89 14.66 4.11
N GLN A 173 19.38 13.43 4.25
CA GLN A 173 19.22 12.73 5.53
C GLN A 173 19.79 11.32 5.43
N GLN A 174 20.61 10.92 6.42
CA GLN A 174 21.11 9.55 6.51
C GLN A 174 20.06 8.61 7.11
N LYS A 175 19.29 9.10 8.08
CA LYS A 175 18.21 8.39 8.75
C LYS A 175 16.91 9.14 8.52
N LEU A 176 15.89 8.45 7.99
CA LEU A 176 14.59 9.04 7.76
C LEU A 176 13.81 9.24 9.06
N THR A 177 12.85 10.16 9.05
CA THR A 177 12.14 10.63 10.25
C THR A 177 11.48 9.51 11.06
N TYR A 178 10.92 8.50 10.41
CA TYR A 178 10.17 7.43 11.08
C TYR A 178 10.96 6.13 11.22
N GLU A 179 12.19 6.08 10.72
CA GLU A 179 13.06 4.90 10.78
C GLU A 179 13.42 4.56 12.22
N GLY A 180 13.05 3.33 12.64
CA GLY A 180 13.25 2.84 14.00
C GLY A 180 12.31 3.43 15.06
N ILE A 181 11.29 4.20 14.66
CA ILE A 181 10.28 4.78 15.58
C ILE A 181 8.93 4.08 15.39
N SER A 182 8.64 3.60 14.19
CA SER A 182 7.39 2.93 13.86
C SER A 182 7.61 1.41 13.79
N ASP A 183 6.78 0.64 14.49
CA ASP A 183 6.76 -0.84 14.39
C ASP A 183 6.32 -1.33 12.99
N ASP A 184 5.74 -0.43 12.20
CA ASP A 184 5.25 -0.66 10.85
C ASP A 184 6.19 -0.04 9.77
N TYR A 185 7.48 0.15 10.10
CA TYR A 185 8.52 0.55 9.16
C TYR A 185 9.23 -0.67 8.58
N VAL A 186 9.20 -0.82 7.26
CA VAL A 186 9.73 -1.98 6.54
C VAL A 186 10.85 -1.54 5.62
N THR A 187 12.05 -2.07 5.82
CA THR A 187 13.20 -1.87 4.91
C THR A 187 13.44 -3.13 4.07
N TYR A 188 13.72 -2.98 2.77
CA TYR A 188 13.96 -4.10 1.85
C TYR A 188 14.76 -3.71 0.60
#